data_5379cab5d12a694d37705a0fc665234c
#
_entry.id   5379cab5d12a694d37705a0fc665234c
#
_cell.length_a   1.000
_cell.length_b   1.000
_cell.length_c   1.000
_cell.angle_alpha   90.00
_cell.angle_beta   90.00
_cell.angle_gamma   90.00
#
_symmetry.space_group_name_H-M   'P 1'
#
loop_
_entity.id
_entity.type
_entity.pdbx_description
1 polymer ?
#
loop_
_entity_poly.entity_id
_entity_poly.type
_entity_poly.pdbx_seq_one_letter_code
_entity_poly.pdbx_strand_id
1 'polypeptide(L)'
;MTQQASMTAPALKPVPNSAGVNAPVLPIPLNACDCHLHIYDARFAQSADAAALPELATVNEYRLLQKRLGTSRAVIVTPRNYGVENNVTLDAIAQLGFDRARGVAVLRSDVSDATLKALDAGGIRGVRFSLFTRKHAAASFDMVEPLAARIAKLGWHLQLHWTADQIVEHEAMLKRLPTTIVFDHMTRLPQPLGLKHPAVKIVEHLLAQGRTWIKLSGAYLDSQVGEAGEFLDIDSVARHWIALAPKRLVWGSDWPHPTEAIKPNDANMLDMLARWTTERSVIEQILVSNPSELYGFH
;
A
#
# COMPACT_ATOMS: atom_id res chain seq x y z
N MET A 1 23.91 -35.25 -33.96
CA MET A 1 24.17 -34.04 -33.15
C MET A 1 22.98 -33.13 -33.28
N THR A 2 22.06 -33.22 -32.34
CA THR A 2 20.83 -32.40 -32.29
C THR A 2 21.16 -31.12 -31.55
N GLN A 3 21.15 -29.98 -32.24
CA GLN A 3 21.26 -28.66 -31.65
C GLN A 3 19.98 -28.38 -30.81
N GLN A 4 20.13 -28.37 -29.50
CA GLN A 4 19.12 -27.78 -28.60
C GLN A 4 19.12 -26.25 -28.82
N ALA A 5 18.06 -25.75 -29.44
CA ALA A 5 17.79 -24.32 -29.51
C ALA A 5 17.52 -23.83 -28.09
N SER A 6 18.43 -23.04 -27.56
CA SER A 6 18.21 -22.28 -26.32
C SER A 6 17.09 -21.27 -26.58
N MET A 7 15.90 -21.58 -26.11
CA MET A 7 14.82 -20.57 -26.05
C MET A 7 15.17 -19.55 -24.96
N THR A 8 15.81 -18.45 -25.36
CA THR A 8 15.95 -17.28 -24.49
C THR A 8 14.54 -16.75 -24.16
N ALA A 9 14.22 -16.67 -22.88
CA ALA A 9 12.98 -16.05 -22.44
C ALA A 9 12.88 -14.64 -23.03
N PRO A 10 11.69 -14.21 -23.52
CA PRO A 10 11.54 -12.89 -24.10
C PRO A 10 11.92 -11.83 -23.07
N ALA A 11 12.73 -10.85 -23.47
CA ALA A 11 13.12 -9.72 -22.63
C ALA A 11 11.87 -9.02 -22.10
N LEU A 12 11.82 -8.79 -20.80
CA LEU A 12 10.72 -8.06 -20.16
C LEU A 12 10.75 -6.61 -20.67
N LYS A 13 9.56 -6.07 -20.96
CA LYS A 13 9.42 -4.69 -21.42
C LYS A 13 9.60 -3.73 -20.24
N PRO A 14 10.15 -2.52 -20.47
CA PRO A 14 10.13 -1.45 -19.48
C PRO A 14 8.71 -1.21 -18.99
N VAL A 15 8.57 -0.95 -17.69
CA VAL A 15 7.29 -0.58 -17.06
C VAL A 15 7.33 0.91 -16.76
N PRO A 16 6.36 1.71 -17.22
CA PRO A 16 6.28 3.12 -16.85
C PRO A 16 6.30 3.30 -15.34
N ASN A 17 6.97 4.33 -14.86
CA ASN A 17 7.10 4.67 -13.45
C ASN A 17 7.77 3.59 -12.57
N SER A 18 8.58 2.72 -13.17
CA SER A 18 9.36 1.71 -12.43
C SER A 18 10.71 1.49 -13.12
N ALA A 19 11.80 1.67 -12.40
CA ALA A 19 13.14 1.46 -12.95
C ALA A 19 13.41 -0.03 -13.24
N GLY A 20 14.45 -0.27 -14.05
CA GLY A 20 14.89 -1.62 -14.39
C GLY A 20 13.92 -2.40 -15.28
N VAL A 21 14.35 -3.59 -15.67
CA VAL A 21 13.58 -4.53 -16.50
C VAL A 21 13.60 -5.96 -15.95
N ASN A 22 14.31 -6.20 -14.85
CA ASN A 22 14.43 -7.51 -14.22
C ASN A 22 13.12 -7.91 -13.53
N ALA A 23 12.83 -9.20 -13.52
CA ALA A 23 11.87 -9.78 -12.60
C ALA A 23 12.49 -9.90 -11.20
N PRO A 24 11.68 -10.03 -10.13
CA PRO A 24 12.17 -10.37 -8.80
C PRO A 24 12.96 -11.68 -8.82
N VAL A 25 13.99 -11.76 -7.99
CA VAL A 25 14.74 -13.00 -7.73
C VAL A 25 13.95 -13.88 -6.74
N LEU A 26 13.21 -13.26 -5.86
CA LEU A 26 12.31 -13.93 -4.92
C LEU A 26 11.25 -14.75 -5.69
N PRO A 27 11.12 -16.07 -5.43
CA PRO A 27 10.01 -16.85 -5.98
C PRO A 27 8.67 -16.34 -5.45
N ILE A 28 7.86 -15.77 -6.34
CA ILE A 28 6.58 -15.16 -5.97
C ILE A 28 5.49 -16.23 -5.89
N PRO A 29 4.78 -16.36 -4.74
CA PRO A 29 3.72 -17.34 -4.60
C PRO A 29 2.51 -17.02 -5.49
N LEU A 30 1.76 -18.06 -5.87
CA LEU A 30 0.49 -17.87 -6.56
C LEU A 30 -0.45 -17.01 -5.70
N ASN A 31 -1.23 -16.16 -6.36
CA ASN A 31 -2.14 -15.23 -5.70
C ASN A 31 -1.46 -14.16 -4.83
N ALA A 32 -0.17 -13.89 -5.05
CA ALA A 32 0.50 -12.77 -4.41
C ALA A 32 -0.23 -11.45 -4.72
N CYS A 33 -0.35 -10.61 -3.70
CA CYS A 33 -1.06 -9.34 -3.75
C CYS A 33 -0.11 -8.16 -3.59
N ASP A 34 -0.25 -7.19 -4.47
CA ASP A 34 0.25 -5.83 -4.26
C ASP A 34 -0.83 -5.04 -3.50
N CYS A 35 -0.59 -4.77 -2.21
CA CYS A 35 -1.59 -4.17 -1.33
C CYS A 35 -1.52 -2.64 -1.26
N HIS A 36 -0.72 -1.99 -2.12
CA HIS A 36 -0.66 -0.53 -2.19
C HIS A 36 -0.16 -0.07 -3.54
N LEU A 37 -1.06 0.42 -4.35
CA LEU A 37 -0.74 1.11 -5.60
C LEU A 37 -1.76 2.22 -5.88
N HIS A 38 -1.40 3.09 -6.81
CA HIS A 38 -2.25 4.19 -7.25
C HIS A 38 -2.45 4.15 -8.76
N ILE A 39 -3.69 4.38 -9.21
CA ILE A 39 -3.99 4.57 -10.63
C ILE A 39 -4.22 6.05 -10.88
N TYR A 40 -3.56 6.56 -11.92
CA TYR A 40 -3.75 7.90 -12.42
C TYR A 40 -4.22 7.81 -13.87
N ASP A 41 -5.43 8.31 -14.12
CA ASP A 41 -6.06 8.23 -15.42
C ASP A 41 -6.74 9.56 -15.76
N ALA A 42 -6.33 10.17 -16.85
CA ALA A 42 -6.81 11.49 -17.30
C ALA A 42 -8.31 11.50 -17.67
N ARG A 43 -8.96 10.33 -17.79
CA ARG A 43 -10.41 10.23 -17.98
C ARG A 43 -11.20 10.75 -16.76
N PHE A 44 -10.58 10.79 -15.59
CA PHE A 44 -11.20 11.21 -14.34
C PHE A 44 -10.71 12.62 -13.95
N ALA A 45 -11.65 13.45 -13.53
CA ALA A 45 -11.34 14.82 -13.12
C ALA A 45 -10.50 14.84 -11.84
N GLN A 46 -9.45 15.65 -11.84
CA GLN A 46 -8.62 15.89 -10.66
C GLN A 46 -9.27 16.94 -9.75
N SER A 47 -8.88 16.92 -8.48
CA SER A 47 -9.14 18.02 -7.55
C SER A 47 -8.45 19.31 -8.05
N ALA A 48 -9.08 20.45 -7.83
CA ALA A 48 -8.58 21.74 -8.30
C ALA A 48 -7.15 22.09 -7.82
N ASP A 49 -6.79 21.59 -6.64
CA ASP A 49 -5.47 21.84 -6.01
C ASP A 49 -4.48 20.67 -6.24
N ALA A 50 -4.80 19.76 -7.15
CA ALA A 50 -3.95 18.58 -7.38
C ALA A 50 -2.64 18.96 -8.08
N ALA A 51 -1.56 18.28 -7.72
CA ALA A 51 -0.35 18.26 -8.51
C ALA A 51 -0.60 17.57 -9.87
N ALA A 52 0.28 17.79 -10.85
CA ALA A 52 0.20 17.11 -12.14
C ALA A 52 0.17 15.59 -11.95
N LEU A 53 -0.63 14.89 -12.77
CA LEU A 53 -0.67 13.43 -12.77
C LEU A 53 0.65 12.85 -13.31
N PRO A 54 1.08 11.70 -12.79
CA PRO A 54 2.11 10.89 -13.43
C PRO A 54 1.67 10.51 -14.85
N GLU A 55 2.61 10.53 -15.78
CA GLU A 55 2.38 10.05 -17.13
C GLU A 55 2.26 8.52 -17.13
N LEU A 56 1.34 7.98 -17.95
CA LEU A 56 1.16 6.53 -18.15
C LEU A 56 1.06 5.71 -16.84
N ALA A 57 0.17 6.07 -15.95
CA ALA A 57 -0.07 5.33 -14.70
C ALA A 57 -1.50 4.74 -14.64
N THR A 58 -1.99 4.23 -15.76
CA THR A 58 -3.30 3.58 -15.88
C THR A 58 -3.25 2.10 -15.53
N VAL A 59 -4.40 1.44 -15.54
CA VAL A 59 -4.50 -0.02 -15.32
C VAL A 59 -3.67 -0.82 -16.34
N ASN A 60 -3.54 -0.33 -17.58
CA ASN A 60 -2.76 -1.05 -18.60
C ASN A 60 -1.28 -1.06 -18.26
N GLU A 61 -0.72 0.05 -17.80
CA GLU A 61 0.68 0.13 -17.35
C GLU A 61 0.89 -0.69 -16.07
N TYR A 62 -0.07 -0.65 -15.15
CA TYR A 62 0.00 -1.48 -13.94
C TYR A 62 0.00 -2.99 -14.25
N ARG A 63 -0.76 -3.45 -15.25
CA ARG A 63 -0.69 -4.85 -15.71
C ARG A 63 0.70 -5.28 -16.18
N LEU A 64 1.48 -4.35 -16.76
CA LEU A 64 2.88 -4.62 -17.10
C LEU A 64 3.72 -4.83 -15.84
N LEU A 65 3.48 -4.03 -14.80
CA LEU A 65 4.13 -4.22 -13.51
C LEU A 65 3.75 -5.55 -12.87
N GLN A 66 2.46 -5.87 -12.78
CA GLN A 66 1.99 -7.16 -12.27
C GLN A 66 2.67 -8.35 -12.96
N LYS A 67 2.74 -8.29 -14.30
CA LYS A 67 3.42 -9.33 -15.09
C LYS A 67 4.89 -9.44 -14.73
N ARG A 68 5.59 -8.31 -14.54
CA ARG A 68 7.01 -8.30 -14.16
C ARG A 68 7.23 -8.83 -12.75
N LEU A 69 6.39 -8.43 -11.80
CA LEU A 69 6.50 -8.83 -10.39
C LEU A 69 5.97 -10.24 -10.12
N GLY A 70 5.11 -10.78 -10.98
CA GLY A 70 4.44 -12.06 -10.74
C GLY A 70 3.28 -11.97 -9.75
N THR A 71 2.80 -10.77 -9.42
CA THR A 71 1.60 -10.59 -8.58
C THR A 71 0.33 -10.78 -9.41
N SER A 72 -0.78 -11.19 -8.78
CA SER A 72 -2.04 -11.41 -9.47
C SER A 72 -3.24 -10.74 -8.80
N ARG A 73 -3.07 -10.25 -7.57
CA ARG A 73 -4.07 -9.46 -6.84
C ARG A 73 -3.54 -8.05 -6.60
N ALA A 74 -4.45 -7.10 -6.39
CA ALA A 74 -4.14 -5.69 -6.24
C ALA A 74 -5.08 -4.99 -5.25
N VAL A 75 -4.53 -4.05 -4.47
CA VAL A 75 -5.35 -3.11 -3.68
C VAL A 75 -5.03 -1.69 -4.12
N ILE A 76 -5.99 -1.10 -4.84
CA ILE A 76 -5.88 0.24 -5.40
C ILE A 76 -6.26 1.26 -4.32
N VAL A 77 -5.35 2.15 -4.00
CA VAL A 77 -5.59 3.24 -3.06
C VAL A 77 -5.89 4.51 -3.85
N THR A 78 -7.04 5.13 -3.60
CA THR A 78 -7.42 6.37 -4.29
C THR A 78 -6.34 7.44 -4.08
N PRO A 79 -5.73 7.98 -5.16
CA PRO A 79 -4.73 9.03 -5.05
C PRO A 79 -5.34 10.32 -4.50
N ARG A 80 -4.59 11.05 -3.67
CA ARG A 80 -5.02 12.36 -3.16
C ARG A 80 -5.35 13.39 -4.26
N ASN A 81 -4.81 13.20 -5.47
CA ASN A 81 -5.06 14.05 -6.63
C ASN A 81 -6.53 14.08 -7.05
N TYR A 82 -7.30 13.06 -6.70
CA TYR A 82 -8.74 13.00 -6.97
C TYR A 82 -9.61 13.46 -5.78
N GLY A 83 -9.01 13.95 -4.70
CA GLY A 83 -9.74 14.40 -3.52
C GLY A 83 -10.60 13.26 -2.94
N VAL A 84 -11.92 13.45 -2.91
CA VAL A 84 -12.90 12.44 -2.46
C VAL A 84 -13.60 11.71 -3.62
N GLU A 85 -13.13 11.91 -4.87
CA GLU A 85 -13.64 11.23 -6.05
C GLU A 85 -12.97 9.87 -6.19
N ASN A 86 -13.73 8.80 -6.00
CA ASN A 86 -13.21 7.42 -5.99
C ASN A 86 -13.47 6.65 -7.28
N ASN A 87 -14.00 7.30 -8.32
CA ASN A 87 -14.37 6.66 -9.58
C ASN A 87 -13.18 6.03 -10.31
N VAL A 88 -11.99 6.64 -10.23
CA VAL A 88 -10.76 6.07 -10.80
C VAL A 88 -10.42 4.72 -10.16
N THR A 89 -10.62 4.59 -8.85
CA THR A 89 -10.37 3.36 -8.09
C THR A 89 -11.43 2.29 -8.41
N LEU A 90 -12.70 2.66 -8.49
CA LEU A 90 -13.79 1.76 -8.89
C LEU A 90 -13.61 1.24 -10.30
N ASP A 91 -13.26 2.10 -11.26
CA ASP A 91 -12.96 1.73 -12.65
C ASP A 91 -11.78 0.76 -12.72
N ALA A 92 -10.71 1.02 -11.94
CA ALA A 92 -9.55 0.14 -11.88
C ALA A 92 -9.91 -1.26 -11.32
N ILE A 93 -10.73 -1.33 -10.26
CA ILE A 93 -11.23 -2.60 -9.72
C ILE A 93 -12.04 -3.36 -10.80
N ALA A 94 -12.95 -2.66 -11.48
CA ALA A 94 -13.76 -3.28 -12.54
C ALA A 94 -12.90 -3.83 -13.69
N GLN A 95 -11.86 -3.09 -14.09
CA GLN A 95 -10.94 -3.53 -15.15
C GLN A 95 -10.07 -4.72 -14.73
N LEU A 96 -9.61 -4.77 -13.47
CA LEU A 96 -8.75 -5.86 -12.95
C LEU A 96 -9.56 -7.11 -12.56
N GLY A 97 -10.85 -6.93 -12.26
CA GLY A 97 -11.76 -7.96 -11.82
C GLY A 97 -11.95 -8.02 -10.31
N PHE A 98 -13.21 -8.17 -9.87
CA PHE A 98 -13.58 -8.22 -8.44
C PHE A 98 -13.00 -9.42 -7.67
N ASP A 99 -12.60 -10.47 -8.34
CA ASP A 99 -11.89 -11.61 -7.76
C ASP A 99 -10.43 -11.30 -7.43
N ARG A 100 -9.85 -10.29 -8.08
CA ARG A 100 -8.41 -9.95 -8.01
C ARG A 100 -8.11 -8.57 -7.48
N ALA A 101 -9.09 -7.68 -7.40
CA ALA A 101 -8.87 -6.30 -7.00
C ALA A 101 -9.80 -5.83 -5.89
N ARG A 102 -9.27 -5.00 -5.00
CA ARG A 102 -10.01 -4.27 -3.96
C ARG A 102 -9.54 -2.82 -3.98
N GLY A 103 -10.29 -1.96 -3.28
CA GLY A 103 -9.93 -0.55 -3.19
C GLY A 103 -9.95 0.01 -1.78
N VAL A 104 -9.23 1.10 -1.62
CA VAL A 104 -9.27 1.96 -0.44
C VAL A 104 -9.64 3.37 -0.89
N ALA A 105 -10.77 3.86 -0.39
CA ALA A 105 -11.34 5.15 -0.77
C ALA A 105 -10.73 6.31 0.03
N VAL A 106 -10.90 7.53 -0.47
CA VAL A 106 -10.74 8.77 0.30
C VAL A 106 -12.12 9.37 0.51
N LEU A 107 -12.52 9.61 1.75
CA LEU A 107 -13.86 10.07 2.11
C LEU A 107 -13.79 11.14 3.22
N ARG A 108 -14.85 11.93 3.32
CA ARG A 108 -15.11 12.83 4.45
C ARG A 108 -16.17 12.20 5.36
N SER A 109 -16.25 12.68 6.59
CA SER A 109 -17.18 12.15 7.60
C SER A 109 -18.67 12.38 7.26
N ASP A 110 -18.98 13.31 6.37
CA ASP A 110 -20.31 13.63 5.88
C ASP A 110 -20.78 12.79 4.68
N VAL A 111 -20.00 11.80 4.25
CA VAL A 111 -20.38 10.88 3.17
C VAL A 111 -21.73 10.20 3.43
N SER A 112 -22.60 10.09 2.44
CA SER A 112 -23.91 9.45 2.60
C SER A 112 -23.79 7.92 2.79
N ASP A 113 -24.76 7.31 3.48
CA ASP A 113 -24.81 5.84 3.61
C ASP A 113 -25.06 5.15 2.27
N ALA A 114 -25.78 5.81 1.36
CA ALA A 114 -25.98 5.33 -0.01
C ALA A 114 -24.64 5.24 -0.75
N THR A 115 -23.77 6.26 -0.62
CA THR A 115 -22.41 6.26 -1.18
C THR A 115 -21.57 5.16 -0.57
N LEU A 116 -21.56 4.99 0.76
CA LEU A 116 -20.83 3.90 1.42
C LEU A 116 -21.26 2.52 0.89
N LYS A 117 -22.57 2.29 0.74
CA LYS A 117 -23.11 1.03 0.18
C LYS A 117 -22.69 0.82 -1.26
N ALA A 118 -22.70 1.85 -2.09
CA ALA A 118 -22.27 1.77 -3.49
C ALA A 118 -20.76 1.46 -3.60
N LEU A 119 -19.93 2.09 -2.78
CA LEU A 119 -18.50 1.85 -2.70
C LEU A 119 -18.20 0.41 -2.23
N ASP A 120 -18.93 -0.10 -1.24
CA ASP A 120 -18.80 -1.48 -0.77
C ASP A 120 -19.09 -2.49 -1.86
N ALA A 121 -20.22 -2.31 -2.59
CA ALA A 121 -20.58 -3.11 -3.75
C ALA A 121 -19.54 -3.00 -4.87
N GLY A 122 -18.87 -1.86 -5.00
CA GLY A 122 -17.77 -1.60 -5.95
C GLY A 122 -16.41 -2.17 -5.53
N GLY A 123 -16.31 -2.89 -4.41
CA GLY A 123 -15.08 -3.55 -3.97
C GLY A 123 -14.17 -2.72 -3.06
N ILE A 124 -14.63 -1.57 -2.57
CA ILE A 124 -13.90 -0.82 -1.53
C ILE A 124 -13.96 -1.59 -0.21
N ARG A 125 -12.83 -1.61 0.52
CA ARG A 125 -12.67 -2.31 1.81
C ARG A 125 -12.03 -1.46 2.90
N GLY A 126 -11.80 -0.18 2.63
CA GLY A 126 -11.22 0.72 3.62
C GLY A 126 -11.28 2.18 3.19
N VAL A 127 -10.92 3.04 4.12
CA VAL A 127 -10.81 4.50 3.91
C VAL A 127 -9.42 4.97 4.32
N ARG A 128 -8.76 5.77 3.47
CA ARG A 128 -7.44 6.33 3.74
C ARG A 128 -7.53 7.77 4.25
N PHE A 129 -6.84 8.04 5.34
CA PHE A 129 -6.51 9.38 5.82
C PHE A 129 -5.03 9.68 5.55
N SER A 130 -4.76 10.38 4.45
CA SER A 130 -3.42 10.83 4.09
C SER A 130 -3.17 12.21 4.68
N LEU A 131 -2.77 12.26 5.95
CA LEU A 131 -2.54 13.48 6.73
C LEU A 131 -1.06 13.76 6.98
N PHE A 132 -0.16 12.98 6.40
CA PHE A 132 1.28 13.17 6.46
C PHE A 132 1.67 14.61 6.09
N THR A 133 1.09 15.13 5.01
CA THR A 133 1.14 16.55 4.67
C THR A 133 -0.28 17.10 4.74
N ARG A 134 -0.55 17.98 5.71
CA ARG A 134 -1.88 18.57 5.93
C ARG A 134 -2.35 19.46 4.78
N LYS A 135 -1.41 20.11 4.09
CA LYS A 135 -1.70 20.95 2.91
C LYS A 135 -2.35 20.08 1.81
N HIS A 136 -3.50 20.53 1.32
CA HIS A 136 -4.30 19.83 0.28
C HIS A 136 -4.81 18.43 0.69
N ALA A 137 -4.92 18.14 1.99
CA ALA A 137 -5.58 16.94 2.46
C ALA A 137 -7.10 17.05 2.24
N ALA A 138 -7.72 16.01 1.66
CA ALA A 138 -9.17 15.98 1.43
C ALA A 138 -9.99 15.78 2.72
N ALA A 139 -9.35 15.35 3.80
CA ALA A 139 -9.93 15.09 5.11
C ALA A 139 -9.02 15.62 6.22
N SER A 140 -9.52 15.69 7.46
CA SER A 140 -8.83 16.18 8.64
C SER A 140 -8.95 15.21 9.82
N PHE A 141 -8.18 15.42 10.89
CA PHE A 141 -8.14 14.51 12.05
C PHE A 141 -9.49 14.40 12.77
N ASP A 142 -10.28 15.46 12.84
CA ASP A 142 -11.62 15.47 13.44
C ASP A 142 -12.63 14.56 12.71
N MET A 143 -12.37 14.20 11.46
CA MET A 143 -13.18 13.29 10.66
C MET A 143 -12.86 11.81 10.90
N VAL A 144 -11.73 11.49 11.55
CA VAL A 144 -11.25 10.10 11.72
C VAL A 144 -12.20 9.26 12.57
N GLU A 145 -12.49 9.68 13.80
CA GLU A 145 -13.35 8.91 14.71
C GLU A 145 -14.80 8.77 14.20
N PRO A 146 -15.47 9.86 13.73
CA PRO A 146 -16.81 9.74 13.18
C PRO A 146 -16.91 8.79 11.98
N LEU A 147 -15.94 8.85 11.07
CA LEU A 147 -15.92 7.96 9.88
C LEU A 147 -15.56 6.53 10.27
N ALA A 148 -14.61 6.33 11.18
CA ALA A 148 -14.25 5.01 11.70
C ALA A 148 -15.44 4.26 12.29
N ALA A 149 -16.30 4.94 13.06
CA ALA A 149 -17.50 4.35 13.63
C ALA A 149 -18.53 3.90 12.58
N ARG A 150 -18.58 4.60 11.43
CA ARG A 150 -19.48 4.25 10.33
C ARG A 150 -18.95 3.07 9.51
N ILE A 151 -17.68 3.10 9.14
CA ILE A 151 -17.06 2.06 8.30
C ILE A 151 -16.84 0.74 9.07
N ALA A 152 -16.73 0.77 10.40
CA ALA A 152 -16.66 -0.44 11.22
C ALA A 152 -17.87 -1.37 11.00
N LYS A 153 -19.08 -0.80 10.75
CA LYS A 153 -20.30 -1.55 10.45
C LYS A 153 -20.24 -2.30 9.12
N LEU A 154 -19.37 -1.88 8.21
CA LEU A 154 -19.11 -2.51 6.91
C LEU A 154 -17.94 -3.51 6.97
N GLY A 155 -17.28 -3.64 8.11
CA GLY A 155 -16.05 -4.43 8.24
C GLY A 155 -14.84 -3.81 7.52
N TRP A 156 -14.92 -2.53 7.16
CA TRP A 156 -13.81 -1.85 6.49
C TRP A 156 -12.73 -1.44 7.48
N HIS A 157 -11.50 -1.30 6.97
CA HIS A 157 -10.38 -0.79 7.73
C HIS A 157 -10.15 0.71 7.51
N LEU A 158 -9.46 1.32 8.46
CA LEU A 158 -8.96 2.68 8.40
C LEU A 158 -7.48 2.65 8.06
N GLN A 159 -7.10 3.19 6.90
CA GLN A 159 -5.72 3.25 6.44
C GLN A 159 -5.13 4.63 6.75
N LEU A 160 -3.99 4.67 7.43
CA LEU A 160 -3.38 5.88 7.96
C LEU A 160 -2.01 6.14 7.34
N HIS A 161 -1.92 7.19 6.52
CA HIS A 161 -0.67 7.75 6.06
C HIS A 161 -0.33 8.99 6.89
N TRP A 162 0.25 8.74 8.05
CA TRP A 162 0.60 9.72 9.07
C TRP A 162 2.11 9.75 9.30
N THR A 163 2.63 10.85 9.87
CA THR A 163 3.99 10.86 10.41
C THR A 163 4.04 10.05 11.72
N ALA A 164 5.22 9.60 12.09
CA ALA A 164 5.42 8.96 13.39
C ALA A 164 5.05 9.89 14.57
N ASP A 165 5.32 11.19 14.45
CA ASP A 165 4.92 12.18 15.46
C ASP A 165 3.40 12.31 15.57
N GLN A 166 2.67 12.26 14.45
CA GLN A 166 1.20 12.26 14.46
C GLN A 166 0.63 11.00 15.14
N ILE A 167 1.31 9.84 15.03
CA ILE A 167 0.92 8.64 15.77
C ILE A 167 1.03 8.89 17.28
N VAL A 168 2.09 9.57 17.73
CA VAL A 168 2.26 9.95 19.15
C VAL A 168 1.21 10.97 19.58
N GLU A 169 1.01 12.03 18.80
CA GLU A 169 0.03 13.09 19.07
C GLU A 169 -1.38 12.53 19.25
N HIS A 170 -1.75 11.54 18.44
CA HIS A 170 -3.11 10.98 18.39
C HIS A 170 -3.22 9.58 19.04
N GLU A 171 -2.30 9.17 19.91
CA GLU A 171 -2.32 7.87 20.59
C GLU A 171 -3.67 7.55 21.24
N ALA A 172 -4.22 8.51 22.01
CA ALA A 172 -5.48 8.33 22.69
C ALA A 172 -6.66 8.09 21.72
N MET A 173 -6.67 8.74 20.55
CA MET A 173 -7.64 8.49 19.49
C MET A 173 -7.47 7.09 18.93
N LEU A 174 -6.25 6.71 18.55
CA LEU A 174 -5.95 5.40 17.93
C LEU A 174 -6.42 4.23 18.81
N LYS A 175 -6.24 4.33 20.14
CA LYS A 175 -6.70 3.33 21.11
C LYS A 175 -8.21 3.16 21.15
N ARG A 176 -8.98 4.20 20.84
CA ARG A 176 -10.46 4.21 20.89
C ARG A 176 -11.12 3.79 19.58
N LEU A 177 -10.39 3.78 18.45
CA LEU A 177 -10.99 3.48 17.15
C LEU A 177 -11.67 2.10 17.15
N PRO A 178 -12.94 2.02 16.69
CA PRO A 178 -13.71 0.77 16.73
C PRO A 178 -13.43 -0.16 15.55
N THR A 179 -12.59 0.25 14.61
CA THR A 179 -12.31 -0.46 13.36
C THR A 179 -10.85 -0.92 13.27
N THR A 180 -10.56 -1.82 12.34
CA THR A 180 -9.19 -2.22 11.98
C THR A 180 -8.40 -1.01 11.50
N ILE A 181 -7.16 -0.88 11.95
CA ILE A 181 -6.21 0.17 11.56
C ILE A 181 -5.15 -0.46 10.65
N VAL A 182 -4.80 0.22 9.57
CA VAL A 182 -3.69 -0.13 8.68
C VAL A 182 -2.75 1.05 8.58
N PHE A 183 -1.52 0.92 9.06
CA PHE A 183 -0.50 1.94 8.88
C PHE A 183 0.21 1.77 7.54
N ASP A 184 0.31 2.86 6.77
CA ASP A 184 1.08 2.89 5.53
C ASP A 184 2.59 2.91 5.80
N HIS A 185 3.36 2.39 4.85
CA HIS A 185 4.80 2.59 4.69
C HIS A 185 5.59 2.40 5.99
N MET A 186 5.46 1.22 6.61
CA MET A 186 6.20 0.84 7.83
C MET A 186 6.07 1.86 8.97
N THR A 187 4.89 2.53 9.06
CA THR A 187 4.58 3.56 10.08
C THR A 187 5.33 4.88 9.93
N ARG A 188 6.00 5.13 8.79
CA ARG A 188 6.75 6.35 8.48
C ARG A 188 7.72 6.75 9.59
N LEU A 189 8.51 5.78 10.08
CA LEU A 189 9.54 6.01 11.10
C LEU A 189 10.74 6.71 10.49
N PRO A 190 11.03 7.98 10.86
CA PRO A 190 12.10 8.74 10.23
C PRO A 190 13.49 8.18 10.60
N GLN A 191 14.36 8.04 9.59
CA GLN A 191 15.75 7.68 9.83
C GLN A 191 16.58 8.93 10.19
N PRO A 192 17.63 8.80 11.01
CA PRO A 192 18.19 7.56 11.58
C PRO A 192 17.55 7.14 12.92
N LEU A 193 16.47 7.79 13.36
CA LEU A 193 15.83 7.48 14.65
C LEU A 193 15.19 6.08 14.64
N GLY A 194 14.48 5.74 13.55
CA GLY A 194 13.94 4.41 13.31
C GLY A 194 13.19 3.83 14.51
N LEU A 195 13.60 2.66 14.98
CA LEU A 195 12.98 1.95 16.12
C LEU A 195 13.11 2.66 17.48
N LYS A 196 13.90 3.71 17.59
CA LYS A 196 13.99 4.53 18.82
C LYS A 196 12.86 5.56 18.92
N HIS A 197 12.07 5.74 17.85
CA HIS A 197 10.97 6.69 17.85
C HIS A 197 9.85 6.24 18.81
N PRO A 198 9.25 7.16 19.62
CA PRO A 198 8.20 6.80 20.59
C PRO A 198 6.98 6.11 19.96
N ALA A 199 6.63 6.42 18.69
CA ALA A 199 5.54 5.78 17.96
C ALA A 199 5.66 4.25 17.92
N VAL A 200 6.88 3.69 17.97
CA VAL A 200 7.10 2.23 17.93
C VAL A 200 6.34 1.55 19.05
N LYS A 201 6.45 2.04 20.30
CA LYS A 201 5.76 1.46 21.46
C LYS A 201 4.24 1.55 21.36
N ILE A 202 3.73 2.61 20.75
CA ILE A 202 2.30 2.80 20.51
C ILE A 202 1.81 1.77 19.50
N VAL A 203 2.52 1.60 18.38
CA VAL A 203 2.14 0.64 17.33
C VAL A 203 2.28 -0.80 17.83
N GLU A 204 3.34 -1.14 18.59
CA GLU A 204 3.47 -2.45 19.27
C GLU A 204 2.25 -2.76 20.12
N HIS A 205 1.81 -1.80 20.95
CA HIS A 205 0.62 -1.95 21.78
C HIS A 205 -0.65 -2.16 20.95
N LEU A 206 -0.84 -1.38 19.87
CA LEU A 206 -2.00 -1.52 18.98
C LEU A 206 -1.99 -2.85 18.23
N LEU A 207 -0.82 -3.35 17.79
CA LEU A 207 -0.67 -4.68 17.19
C LEU A 207 -1.06 -5.80 18.17
N ALA A 208 -0.65 -5.68 19.44
CA ALA A 208 -0.99 -6.65 20.47
C ALA A 208 -2.52 -6.75 20.73
N GLN A 209 -3.29 -5.68 20.40
CA GLN A 209 -4.76 -5.72 20.43
C GLN A 209 -5.39 -6.49 19.26
N GLY A 210 -4.61 -6.94 18.27
CA GLY A 210 -5.04 -7.81 17.18
C GLY A 210 -5.79 -7.14 16.03
N ARG A 211 -6.04 -5.82 16.08
CA ARG A 211 -6.80 -5.07 15.06
C ARG A 211 -5.96 -4.11 14.23
N THR A 212 -4.64 -4.18 14.34
CA THR A 212 -3.72 -3.27 13.65
C THR A 212 -2.87 -4.02 12.65
N TRP A 213 -2.65 -3.40 11.50
CA TRP A 213 -1.86 -3.91 10.40
C TRP A 213 -0.83 -2.88 9.96
N ILE A 214 0.24 -3.34 9.31
CA ILE A 214 1.27 -2.47 8.74
C ILE A 214 1.54 -2.90 7.30
N LYS A 215 1.70 -1.92 6.41
CA LYS A 215 2.15 -2.14 5.03
C LYS A 215 3.67 -2.05 4.95
N LEU A 216 4.30 -3.12 4.51
CA LEU A 216 5.70 -3.14 4.12
C LEU A 216 5.81 -2.57 2.70
N SER A 217 5.87 -1.25 2.59
CA SER A 217 5.88 -0.50 1.33
C SER A 217 6.66 0.79 1.50
N GLY A 218 7.04 1.44 0.39
CA GLY A 218 7.61 2.78 0.41
C GLY A 218 8.92 2.90 1.19
N ALA A 219 9.83 1.91 1.10
CA ALA A 219 11.13 1.95 1.79
C ALA A 219 11.94 3.21 1.46
N TYR A 220 11.77 3.73 0.25
CA TYR A 220 12.44 4.95 -0.23
C TYR A 220 11.98 6.23 0.47
N LEU A 221 10.78 6.23 1.08
CA LEU A 221 10.17 7.44 1.66
C LEU A 221 10.88 7.96 2.91
N ASP A 222 11.49 7.07 3.70
CA ASP A 222 12.13 7.39 4.97
C ASP A 222 13.62 7.01 5.00
N SER A 223 14.14 6.34 3.96
CA SER A 223 15.56 6.01 3.85
C SER A 223 16.42 7.25 3.60
N GLN A 224 17.54 7.33 4.27
CA GLN A 224 18.57 8.35 4.06
C GLN A 224 19.72 7.88 3.14
N VAL A 225 19.85 6.55 2.96
CA VAL A 225 20.88 5.98 2.08
C VAL A 225 20.36 5.78 0.65
N GLY A 226 19.06 5.80 0.45
CA GLY A 226 18.41 5.71 -0.84
C GLY A 226 18.71 4.41 -1.60
N GLU A 227 18.41 4.42 -2.92
CA GLU A 227 18.60 3.25 -3.79
C GLU A 227 20.09 2.86 -3.92
N ALA A 228 21.01 3.83 -3.95
CA ALA A 228 22.45 3.58 -4.00
C ALA A 228 22.96 2.80 -2.76
N GLY A 229 22.30 2.95 -1.62
CA GLY A 229 22.54 2.18 -0.40
C GLY A 229 21.51 1.05 -0.22
N GLU A 230 20.79 0.67 -1.26
CA GLU A 230 19.79 -0.42 -1.26
C GLU A 230 18.77 -0.30 -0.12
N PHE A 231 18.50 0.93 0.36
CA PHE A 231 17.59 1.20 1.48
C PHE A 231 17.93 0.40 2.76
N LEU A 232 19.21 0.08 3.00
CA LEU A 232 19.65 -0.78 4.10
C LEU A 232 19.29 -0.24 5.49
N ASP A 233 19.16 1.07 5.64
CA ASP A 233 18.77 1.73 6.88
C ASP A 233 17.31 1.44 7.30
N ILE A 234 16.46 0.95 6.38
CA ILE A 234 15.09 0.56 6.65
C ILE A 234 14.97 -0.89 7.15
N ASP A 235 15.98 -1.73 6.91
CA ASP A 235 15.92 -3.16 7.21
C ASP A 235 15.58 -3.47 8.67
N SER A 236 16.14 -2.72 9.62
CA SER A 236 15.87 -2.92 11.03
C SER A 236 14.38 -2.72 11.38
N VAL A 237 13.73 -1.75 10.75
CA VAL A 237 12.31 -1.46 10.94
C VAL A 237 11.46 -2.59 10.36
N ALA A 238 11.72 -3.01 9.13
CA ALA A 238 10.96 -4.08 8.49
C ALA A 238 11.09 -5.40 9.25
N ARG A 239 12.32 -5.78 9.63
CA ARG A 239 12.58 -6.99 10.42
C ARG A 239 11.92 -6.96 11.80
N HIS A 240 11.88 -5.80 12.45
CA HIS A 240 11.18 -5.65 13.72
C HIS A 240 9.68 -5.95 13.60
N TRP A 241 9.01 -5.37 12.61
CA TRP A 241 7.59 -5.61 12.38
C TRP A 241 7.31 -7.06 11.98
N ILE A 242 8.18 -7.67 11.15
CA ILE A 242 8.06 -9.08 10.75
C ILE A 242 8.21 -10.00 11.96
N ALA A 243 9.19 -9.77 12.82
CA ALA A 243 9.41 -10.58 14.01
C ALA A 243 8.26 -10.46 15.02
N LEU A 244 7.68 -9.25 15.16
CA LEU A 244 6.64 -8.98 16.13
C LEU A 244 5.26 -9.50 15.70
N ALA A 245 4.87 -9.28 14.45
CA ALA A 245 3.50 -9.49 14.01
C ALA A 245 3.41 -9.98 12.55
N PRO A 246 4.00 -11.12 12.17
CA PRO A 246 4.02 -11.59 10.78
C PRO A 246 2.62 -11.77 10.17
N LYS A 247 1.61 -12.03 11.02
CA LYS A 247 0.19 -12.19 10.62
C LYS A 247 -0.55 -10.86 10.44
N ARG A 248 0.11 -9.73 10.61
CA ARG A 248 -0.48 -8.39 10.53
C ARG A 248 0.28 -7.48 9.56
N LEU A 249 0.97 -8.08 8.60
CA LEU A 249 1.74 -7.37 7.60
C LEU A 249 1.25 -7.70 6.20
N VAL A 250 1.23 -6.70 5.33
CA VAL A 250 1.00 -6.86 3.89
C VAL A 250 2.07 -6.08 3.13
N TRP A 251 2.41 -6.53 1.92
CA TRP A 251 3.36 -5.83 1.06
C TRP A 251 2.64 -4.97 0.03
N GLY A 252 3.26 -3.87 -0.43
CA GLY A 252 2.77 -3.05 -1.53
C GLY A 252 3.89 -2.32 -2.25
N SER A 253 3.75 -2.17 -3.57
CA SER A 253 4.73 -1.49 -4.42
C SER A 253 4.80 0.01 -4.17
N ASP A 254 3.66 0.63 -3.90
CA ASP A 254 3.43 2.09 -3.93
C ASP A 254 3.61 2.70 -5.33
N TRP A 255 3.52 1.85 -6.38
CA TRP A 255 3.53 2.31 -7.76
C TRP A 255 2.39 3.32 -8.03
N PRO A 256 2.60 4.38 -8.76
CA PRO A 256 3.73 4.76 -9.61
C PRO A 256 4.75 5.70 -8.92
N HIS A 257 4.90 5.64 -7.61
CA HIS A 257 5.85 6.43 -6.83
C HIS A 257 5.72 7.94 -7.10
N PRO A 258 4.56 8.55 -6.83
CA PRO A 258 4.24 9.90 -7.30
C PRO A 258 5.14 10.99 -6.70
N THR A 259 5.79 10.72 -5.57
CA THR A 259 6.70 11.66 -4.91
C THR A 259 8.13 11.59 -5.43
N GLU A 260 8.48 10.55 -6.18
CA GLU A 260 9.85 10.27 -6.60
C GLU A 260 10.10 10.77 -8.03
N ALA A 261 11.10 11.65 -8.20
CA ALA A 261 11.58 12.07 -9.51
C ALA A 261 12.32 10.92 -10.23
N ILE A 262 13.13 10.16 -9.49
CA ILE A 262 13.77 8.93 -9.95
C ILE A 262 12.97 7.77 -9.41
N LYS A 263 12.36 6.99 -10.28
CA LYS A 263 11.49 5.88 -9.87
C LYS A 263 12.32 4.70 -9.37
N PRO A 264 11.96 4.11 -8.22
CA PRO A 264 12.64 2.91 -7.73
C PRO A 264 12.35 1.69 -8.62
N ASN A 265 13.18 0.65 -8.49
CA ASN A 265 12.94 -0.63 -9.13
C ASN A 265 12.02 -1.49 -8.25
N ASP A 266 10.77 -1.68 -8.67
CA ASP A 266 9.77 -2.46 -7.92
C ASP A 266 10.16 -3.93 -7.70
N ALA A 267 10.90 -4.53 -8.64
CA ALA A 267 11.40 -5.89 -8.47
C ALA A 267 12.39 -5.96 -7.31
N ASN A 268 13.34 -5.02 -7.24
CA ASN A 268 14.29 -4.95 -6.13
C ASN A 268 13.59 -4.67 -4.80
N MET A 269 12.54 -3.81 -4.80
CA MET A 269 11.77 -3.55 -3.58
C MET A 269 10.99 -4.79 -3.11
N LEU A 270 10.49 -5.62 -4.01
CA LEU A 270 9.85 -6.88 -3.65
C LEU A 270 10.88 -7.90 -3.12
N ASP A 271 12.07 -7.94 -3.70
CA ASP A 271 13.17 -8.80 -3.28
C ASP A 271 13.67 -8.46 -1.87
N MET A 272 13.44 -7.23 -1.37
CA MET A 272 13.77 -6.87 0.02
C MET A 272 13.05 -7.77 1.05
N LEU A 273 11.91 -8.37 0.72
CA LEU A 273 11.25 -9.35 1.60
C LEU A 273 12.19 -10.53 1.92
N ALA A 274 12.95 -11.03 0.95
CA ALA A 274 13.91 -12.12 1.17
C ALA A 274 15.12 -11.68 2.03
N ARG A 275 15.42 -10.37 2.05
CA ARG A 275 16.45 -9.80 2.92
C ARG A 275 15.92 -9.59 4.35
N TRP A 276 14.61 -9.33 4.49
CA TRP A 276 13.98 -9.09 5.80
C TRP A 276 13.61 -10.38 6.53
N THR A 277 13.30 -11.46 5.80
CA THR A 277 13.03 -12.79 6.38
C THR A 277 13.44 -13.90 5.41
N THR A 278 14.01 -14.98 5.96
CA THR A 278 14.35 -16.20 5.22
C THR A 278 13.21 -17.23 5.23
N GLU A 279 12.18 -16.99 6.07
CA GLU A 279 11.06 -17.90 6.26
C GLU A 279 10.05 -17.79 5.11
N ARG A 280 10.05 -18.78 4.21
CA ARG A 280 9.12 -18.81 3.05
C ARG A 280 7.65 -18.71 3.46
N SER A 281 7.27 -19.35 4.56
CA SER A 281 5.92 -19.30 5.10
C SER A 281 5.50 -17.90 5.52
N VAL A 282 6.42 -17.09 6.04
CA VAL A 282 6.18 -15.68 6.38
C VAL A 282 6.01 -14.83 5.13
N ILE A 283 6.83 -15.06 4.09
CA ILE A 283 6.70 -14.38 2.80
C ILE A 283 5.35 -14.69 2.16
N GLU A 284 4.95 -15.97 2.12
CA GLU A 284 3.64 -16.39 1.62
C GLU A 284 2.49 -15.77 2.44
N GLN A 285 2.66 -15.71 3.75
CA GLN A 285 1.69 -15.05 4.62
C GLN A 285 1.52 -13.57 4.28
N ILE A 286 2.62 -12.82 4.14
CA ILE A 286 2.61 -11.39 3.80
C ILE A 286 2.02 -11.13 2.43
N LEU A 287 2.31 -11.99 1.44
CA LEU A 287 1.90 -11.78 0.07
C LEU A 287 0.53 -12.38 -0.29
N VAL A 288 0.05 -13.40 0.44
CA VAL A 288 -1.15 -14.17 0.05
C VAL A 288 -2.20 -14.21 1.16
N SER A 289 -1.87 -14.81 2.32
CA SER A 289 -2.87 -15.11 3.35
C SER A 289 -3.35 -13.84 4.07
N ASN A 290 -2.43 -12.98 4.44
CA ASN A 290 -2.73 -11.70 5.10
C ASN A 290 -3.57 -10.76 4.22
N PRO A 291 -3.24 -10.56 2.92
CA PRO A 291 -4.13 -9.84 2.01
C PRO A 291 -5.52 -10.44 1.89
N SER A 292 -5.64 -11.77 1.89
CA SER A 292 -6.95 -12.45 1.85
C SER A 292 -7.78 -12.12 3.09
N GLU A 293 -7.17 -12.17 4.29
CA GLU A 293 -7.84 -11.81 5.54
C GLU A 293 -8.24 -10.33 5.56
N LEU A 294 -7.30 -9.43 5.27
CA LEU A 294 -7.51 -7.99 5.43
C LEU A 294 -8.51 -7.41 4.41
N TYR A 295 -8.47 -7.87 3.16
CA TYR A 295 -9.25 -7.29 2.05
C TYR A 295 -10.38 -8.20 1.55
N GLY A 296 -10.54 -9.40 2.12
CA GLY A 296 -11.62 -10.33 1.75
C GLY A 296 -11.45 -10.88 0.32
N PHE A 297 -10.26 -11.36 -0.01
CA PHE A 297 -10.06 -12.19 -1.21
C PHE A 297 -10.38 -13.66 -0.85
N HIS A 298 -11.17 -14.30 -1.70
CA HIS A 298 -11.60 -15.71 -1.57
C HIS A 298 -10.98 -16.56 -2.66
#